data_9d6ad95488197203bb2c26903a025187
#
_entry.id   9d6ad95488197203bb2c26903a025187
#
_cell.length_a   1.000
_cell.length_b   1.000
_cell.length_c   1.000
_cell.angle_alpha   90.00
_cell.angle_beta   90.00
_cell.angle_gamma   90.00
#
_symmetry.space_group_name_H-M   'P 1'
#
loop_
_entity.id
_entity.type
_entity.pdbx_description
1 polymer ?
#
loop_
_entity_poly.entity_id
_entity_poly.type
_entity_poly.pdbx_seq_one_letter_code
_entity_poly.pdbx_strand_id
1 'polypeptide(L)'
;MNTSAQRSYFPVDRDLEAIAERDLWASVFLQAIDDLTETKGPKPRAIQEAAHRWFESSSADPRTFLWVCSHLNLDPAAVLEKISPH
;
A
#
# COMPACT_ATOMS: atom_id res chain seq x y z
N MET A 1 -20.25 2.35 -32.71
CA MET A 1 -20.72 2.35 -31.50
C MET A 1 -19.96 3.17 -30.57
N ASN A 2 -20.62 3.87 -29.84
CA ASN A 2 -19.99 4.77 -29.18
C ASN A 2 -19.51 4.38 -27.84
N THR A 3 -18.30 4.74 -27.59
CA THR A 3 -17.66 4.44 -26.37
C THR A 3 -18.30 5.13 -25.22
N SER A 4 -18.89 6.27 -25.50
CA SER A 4 -19.57 6.99 -24.45
C SER A 4 -20.71 6.20 -23.90
N ALA A 5 -21.42 5.51 -24.76
CA ALA A 5 -22.52 4.71 -24.31
C ALA A 5 -22.02 3.57 -23.45
N GLN A 6 -20.91 2.98 -23.83
CA GLN A 6 -20.32 1.95 -23.03
C GLN A 6 -19.91 2.48 -21.68
N ARG A 7 -19.37 3.66 -21.67
CA ARG A 7 -18.96 4.25 -20.44
C ARG A 7 -20.13 4.47 -19.51
N SER A 8 -21.29 4.74 -20.08
CA SER A 8 -22.49 4.90 -19.28
C SER A 8 -22.91 3.63 -18.58
N TYR A 9 -22.52 2.48 -19.11
CA TYR A 9 -22.84 1.25 -18.45
C TYR A 9 -22.08 1.06 -17.19
N PHE A 10 -21.03 1.84 -17.00
CA PHE A 10 -20.23 1.69 -15.81
C PHE A 10 -20.42 2.93 -14.96
N PRO A 11 -21.59 3.02 -14.33
CA PRO A 11 -21.84 4.16 -13.46
C PRO A 11 -20.89 4.15 -12.30
N VAL A 12 -20.13 3.09 -12.15
CA VAL A 12 -19.21 2.94 -11.06
C VAL A 12 -17.78 3.18 -11.48
N ASP A 13 -17.57 4.03 -12.49
CA ASP A 13 -16.21 4.40 -12.87
C ASP A 13 -15.40 4.85 -11.68
N ARG A 14 -16.02 5.64 -10.82
CA ARG A 14 -15.34 6.08 -9.60
C ARG A 14 -14.99 4.93 -8.70
N ASP A 15 -15.91 3.97 -8.60
CA ASP A 15 -15.67 2.80 -7.77
C ASP A 15 -14.54 1.97 -8.34
N LEU A 16 -14.48 1.86 -9.66
CA LEU A 16 -13.40 1.14 -10.29
C LEU A 16 -12.07 1.82 -10.07
N GLU A 17 -12.05 3.14 -10.14
CA GLU A 17 -10.84 3.89 -9.87
C GLU A 17 -10.41 3.72 -8.42
N ALA A 18 -11.36 3.71 -7.50
CA ALA A 18 -11.07 3.51 -6.10
C ALA A 18 -10.51 2.12 -5.85
N ILE A 19 -11.08 1.11 -6.51
CA ILE A 19 -10.59 -0.26 -6.38
C ILE A 19 -9.17 -0.36 -6.92
N ALA A 20 -8.93 0.24 -8.09
CA ALA A 20 -7.59 0.21 -8.68
C ALA A 20 -6.58 0.91 -7.78
N GLU A 21 -6.99 2.00 -7.17
CA GLU A 21 -6.11 2.72 -6.27
C GLU A 21 -5.81 1.90 -5.02
N ARG A 22 -6.82 1.24 -4.47
CA ARG A 22 -6.58 0.38 -3.32
C ARG A 22 -5.65 -0.76 -3.66
N ASP A 23 -5.82 -1.36 -4.84
CA ASP A 23 -4.93 -2.42 -5.28
C ASP A 23 -3.51 -1.94 -5.43
N LEU A 24 -3.35 -0.72 -5.96
CA LEU A 24 -2.03 -0.13 -6.09
C LEU A 24 -1.36 0.02 -4.73
N TRP A 25 -2.09 0.58 -3.76
CA TRP A 25 -1.50 0.82 -2.46
C TRP A 25 -1.30 -0.48 -1.68
N ALA A 26 -2.16 -1.47 -1.91
CA ALA A 26 -1.94 -2.79 -1.34
C ALA A 26 -0.66 -3.40 -1.88
N SER A 27 -0.38 -3.23 -3.17
CA SER A 27 0.86 -3.71 -3.76
C SER A 27 2.07 -2.99 -3.19
N VAL A 28 1.97 -1.67 -3.04
CA VAL A 28 3.05 -0.90 -2.43
C VAL A 28 3.31 -1.39 -1.00
N PHE A 29 2.23 -1.63 -0.27
CA PHE A 29 2.33 -2.08 1.11
C PHE A 29 3.01 -3.45 1.19
N LEU A 30 2.60 -4.38 0.34
CA LEU A 30 3.20 -5.71 0.31
C LEU A 30 4.65 -5.66 -0.11
N GLN A 31 4.99 -4.78 -1.03
CA GLN A 31 6.38 -4.61 -1.45
C GLN A 31 7.21 -4.05 -0.29
N ALA A 32 6.65 -3.12 0.46
CA ALA A 32 7.37 -2.55 1.60
C ALA A 32 7.61 -3.62 2.67
N ILE A 33 6.63 -4.49 2.90
CA ILE A 33 6.81 -5.59 3.83
C ILE A 33 7.92 -6.52 3.35
N ASP A 34 7.93 -6.85 2.08
CA ASP A 34 8.97 -7.71 1.53
C ASP A 34 10.35 -7.05 1.66
N ASP A 35 10.42 -5.75 1.39
CA ASP A 35 11.67 -5.02 1.50
C ASP A 35 12.20 -5.03 2.92
N LEU A 36 11.29 -4.99 3.89
CA LEU A 36 11.68 -4.99 5.30
C LEU A 36 12.03 -6.39 5.80
N THR A 37 11.24 -7.38 5.44
CA THR A 37 11.32 -8.72 6.02
C THR A 37 12.07 -9.71 5.13
N GLU A 38 12.38 -9.32 3.90
CA GLU A 38 13.09 -10.17 2.94
C GLU A 38 12.37 -11.49 2.69
N THR A 39 11.03 -11.45 2.68
CA THR A 39 10.25 -12.67 2.53
C THR A 39 10.45 -13.34 1.18
N LYS A 40 10.79 -12.57 0.15
CA LYS A 40 11.01 -13.11 -1.19
C LYS A 40 12.47 -13.23 -1.54
N GLY A 41 13.35 -12.95 -0.59
CA GLY A 41 14.78 -13.06 -0.81
C GLY A 41 15.54 -11.87 -0.27
N PRO A 42 16.85 -11.95 -0.26
CA PRO A 42 17.67 -10.89 0.32
C PRO A 42 17.48 -9.57 -0.39
N LYS A 43 17.58 -8.49 0.34
CA LYS A 43 17.45 -7.15 -0.18
C LYS A 43 18.70 -6.33 0.09
N PRO A 44 19.07 -5.41 -0.78
CA PRO A 44 20.15 -4.50 -0.49
C PRO A 44 19.86 -3.73 0.79
N ARG A 45 20.93 -3.40 1.49
CA ARG A 45 20.78 -2.73 2.77
C ARG A 45 20.07 -1.39 2.64
N ALA A 46 20.36 -0.66 1.58
CA ALA A 46 19.71 0.64 1.38
C ALA A 46 18.20 0.49 1.24
N ILE A 47 17.76 -0.57 0.59
CA ILE A 47 16.33 -0.81 0.43
C ILE A 47 15.69 -1.20 1.76
N GLN A 48 16.36 -2.05 2.53
CA GLN A 48 15.88 -2.41 3.86
C GLN A 48 15.78 -1.20 4.77
N GLU A 49 16.78 -0.34 4.75
CA GLU A 49 16.77 0.84 5.59
C GLU A 49 15.69 1.81 5.18
N ALA A 50 15.44 1.93 3.87
CA ALA A 50 14.36 2.78 3.40
C ALA A 50 13.01 2.24 3.87
N ALA A 51 12.83 0.92 3.83
CA ALA A 51 11.60 0.32 4.31
C ALA A 51 11.42 0.55 5.80
N HIS A 52 12.50 0.41 6.57
CA HIS A 52 12.46 0.68 8.01
C HIS A 52 11.99 2.11 8.28
N ARG A 53 12.55 3.06 7.58
CA ARG A 53 12.18 4.46 7.77
C ARG A 53 10.71 4.69 7.42
N TRP A 54 10.24 4.02 6.38
CA TRP A 54 8.86 4.16 5.95
C TRP A 54 7.91 3.68 7.04
N PHE A 55 8.19 2.49 7.61
CA PHE A 55 7.32 1.93 8.65
C PHE A 55 7.42 2.71 9.95
N GLU A 56 8.54 3.36 10.21
CA GLU A 56 8.72 4.11 11.45
C GLU A 56 8.21 5.54 11.37
N SER A 57 7.78 5.97 10.20
CA SER A 57 7.31 7.33 10.03
C SER A 57 6.03 7.56 10.79
N SER A 58 5.94 8.68 11.49
CA SER A 58 4.71 9.09 12.17
C SER A 58 3.92 10.09 11.35
N SER A 59 4.35 10.36 10.13
CA SER A 59 3.65 11.28 9.25
C SER A 59 2.37 10.65 8.72
N ALA A 60 1.33 11.47 8.57
CA ALA A 60 0.08 11.04 7.95
C ALA A 60 -0.07 11.63 6.55
N ASP A 61 1.01 12.15 5.98
CA ASP A 61 0.98 12.68 4.62
C ASP A 61 0.74 11.56 3.61
N PRO A 62 0.21 11.88 2.43
CA PRO A 62 -0.02 10.85 1.43
C PRO A 62 1.23 10.02 1.15
N ARG A 63 1.04 8.74 0.94
CA ARG A 63 2.08 7.76 0.62
C ARG A 63 2.93 7.34 1.80
N THR A 64 2.65 7.85 3.00
CA THR A 64 3.34 7.36 4.19
C THR A 64 2.66 6.10 4.69
N PHE A 65 3.34 5.41 5.60
CA PHE A 65 2.81 4.18 6.18
C PHE A 65 1.44 4.39 6.83
N LEU A 66 1.32 5.43 7.65
CA LEU A 66 0.04 5.67 8.33
C LEU A 66 -1.06 6.02 7.34
N TRP A 67 -0.73 6.78 6.32
CA TRP A 67 -1.70 7.13 5.30
C TRP A 67 -2.18 5.89 4.56
N VAL A 68 -1.23 5.00 4.18
CA VAL A 68 -1.59 3.77 3.47
C VAL A 68 -2.45 2.87 4.36
N CYS A 69 -2.12 2.75 5.62
CA CYS A 69 -2.93 1.96 6.54
C CYS A 69 -4.35 2.50 6.63
N SER A 70 -4.47 3.81 6.73
CA SER A 70 -5.80 4.44 6.77
C SER A 70 -6.56 4.15 5.47
N HIS A 71 -5.87 4.26 4.35
CA HIS A 71 -6.47 4.05 3.05
C HIS A 71 -6.94 2.61 2.86
N LEU A 72 -6.21 1.66 3.43
CA LEU A 72 -6.52 0.24 3.32
C LEU A 72 -7.33 -0.30 4.51
N ASN A 73 -7.68 0.56 5.45
CA ASN A 73 -8.41 0.15 6.65
C ASN A 73 -7.62 -0.83 7.51
N LEU A 74 -6.34 -0.59 7.65
CA LEU A 74 -5.48 -1.41 8.48
C LEU A 74 -5.11 -0.69 9.76
N ASP A 75 -4.95 -1.43 10.83
CA ASP A 75 -4.49 -0.89 12.10
C ASP A 75 -2.96 -0.87 12.08
N PRO A 76 -2.33 0.31 12.10
CA PRO A 76 -0.87 0.38 12.03
C PRO A 76 -0.19 -0.38 13.16
N ALA A 77 -0.73 -0.32 14.35
CA ALA A 77 -0.12 -1.00 15.49
C ALA A 77 -0.12 -2.51 15.28
N ALA A 78 -1.23 -3.04 14.77
CA ALA A 78 -1.33 -4.47 14.51
C ALA A 78 -0.36 -4.90 13.40
N VAL A 79 -0.21 -4.06 12.38
CA VAL A 79 0.73 -4.35 11.31
C VAL A 79 2.15 -4.39 11.84
N LEU A 80 2.53 -3.36 12.61
CA LEU A 80 3.88 -3.29 13.14
C LEU A 80 4.18 -4.46 14.05
N GLU A 81 3.19 -4.89 14.82
CA GLU A 81 3.38 -6.04 15.68
C GLU A 81 3.68 -7.30 14.89
N LYS A 82 2.99 -7.47 13.76
CA LYS A 82 3.17 -8.67 12.96
C LYS A 82 4.48 -8.71 12.19
N ILE A 83 4.99 -7.56 11.79
CA ILE A 83 6.23 -7.53 11.02
C ILE A 83 7.47 -7.32 11.87
N SER A 84 7.30 -6.99 13.13
CA SER A 84 8.45 -6.83 14.03
C SER A 84 9.04 -8.18 14.35
N PRO A 85 10.33 -8.34 14.22
CA PRO A 85 10.97 -9.58 14.65
C PRO A 85 11.04 -9.57 16.17
N HIS A 86 10.97 -10.73 16.73
CA HIS A 86 11.06 -10.88 18.18
C HIS A 86 12.19 -11.75 18.57
#